data_87b109831804e07b27d942aa976781a6
#
_entry.id   87b109831804e07b27d942aa976781a6
#
_cell.length_a   1.000
_cell.length_b   1.000
_cell.length_c   1.000
_cell.angle_alpha   90.00
_cell.angle_beta   90.00
_cell.angle_gamma   90.00
#
_symmetry.space_group_name_H-M   'P 1'
#
loop_
_entity.id
_entity.type
_entity.pdbx_description
1 polymer ?
#
loop_
_entity_poly.entity_id
_entity_poly.type
_entity_poly.pdbx_seq_one_letter_code
_entity_poly.pdbx_strand_id
1 'polypeptide(L)'
;MLSKAPRGTKDITPKDVYKWHYVEKKFREICALYGYEEIRTPIFEHTEVFARSVGDTTDVVQKEMYSFTDRGDRQLSLKPEGTAGVIRSFIENKMYADTQPTKLYY
;
A
#
# COMPACT_ATOMS: atom_id res chain seq x y z
N MET A 1 2.22 -0.42 -29.35
CA MET A 1 0.91 0.24 -29.47
C MET A 1 0.58 0.99 -28.19
N LEU A 2 0.43 2.29 -28.30
CA LEU A 2 0.22 3.16 -27.14
C LEU A 2 -1.19 3.07 -26.54
N SER A 3 -2.12 2.45 -27.22
CA SER A 3 -3.51 2.33 -26.75
C SER A 3 -3.81 1.04 -25.99
N LYS A 4 -2.79 0.46 -25.38
CA LYS A 4 -2.93 -0.73 -24.55
C LYS A 4 -2.43 -0.45 -23.13
N ALA A 5 -3.00 -1.17 -22.16
CA ALA A 5 -2.51 -1.08 -20.77
C ALA A 5 -1.05 -1.52 -20.69
N PRO A 6 -0.27 -0.95 -19.78
CA PRO A 6 1.10 -1.39 -19.57
C PRO A 6 1.17 -2.88 -19.25
N ARG A 7 2.27 -3.51 -19.64
CA ARG A 7 2.50 -4.92 -19.35
C ARG A 7 2.39 -5.18 -17.84
N GLY A 8 1.68 -6.23 -17.48
CA GLY A 8 1.48 -6.60 -16.08
C GLY A 8 0.30 -5.92 -15.43
N THR A 9 -0.44 -5.09 -16.18
CA THR A 9 -1.63 -4.43 -15.66
C THR A 9 -2.87 -4.88 -16.41
N LYS A 10 -4.03 -4.70 -15.78
CA LYS A 10 -5.31 -5.05 -16.37
C LYS A 10 -6.38 -4.10 -15.86
N ASP A 11 -7.20 -3.60 -16.78
CA ASP A 11 -8.36 -2.81 -16.40
C ASP A 11 -9.46 -3.70 -15.85
N ILE A 12 -10.19 -3.20 -14.86
CA ILE A 12 -11.42 -3.82 -14.38
C ILE A 12 -12.56 -2.96 -14.90
N THR A 13 -13.23 -3.44 -15.92
CA THR A 13 -14.28 -2.69 -16.59
C THR A 13 -15.64 -2.91 -15.90
N PRO A 14 -16.67 -2.10 -16.26
CA PRO A 14 -18.03 -2.29 -15.69
C PRO A 14 -18.58 -3.71 -15.85
N LYS A 15 -18.11 -4.44 -16.86
CA LYS A 15 -18.52 -5.82 -17.07
C LYS A 15 -18.13 -6.76 -15.93
N ASP A 16 -17.00 -6.49 -15.26
CA ASP A 16 -16.45 -7.37 -14.24
C ASP A 16 -16.36 -6.74 -12.85
N VAL A 17 -16.46 -5.42 -12.74
CA VAL A 17 -16.21 -4.72 -11.47
C VAL A 17 -17.15 -5.18 -10.34
N TYR A 18 -18.35 -5.66 -10.67
CA TYR A 18 -19.28 -6.14 -9.65
C TYR A 18 -18.74 -7.33 -8.85
N LYS A 19 -17.89 -8.14 -9.49
CA LYS A 19 -17.23 -9.28 -8.82
C LYS A 19 -16.26 -8.78 -7.75
N TRP A 20 -15.56 -7.71 -8.05
CA TRP A 20 -14.64 -7.06 -7.11
C TRP A 20 -15.40 -6.45 -5.94
N HIS A 21 -16.50 -5.76 -6.22
CA HIS A 21 -17.36 -5.18 -5.17
C HIS A 21 -17.87 -6.25 -4.22
N TYR A 22 -18.26 -7.40 -4.75
CA TYR A 22 -18.76 -8.51 -3.92
C TYR A 22 -17.67 -9.02 -2.97
N VAL A 23 -16.48 -9.30 -3.49
CA VAL A 23 -15.36 -9.80 -2.69
C VAL A 23 -14.94 -8.77 -1.65
N GLU A 24 -14.81 -7.51 -2.07
CA GLU A 24 -14.44 -6.42 -1.17
C GLU A 24 -15.45 -6.22 -0.04
N LYS A 25 -16.74 -6.31 -0.37
CA LYS A 25 -17.80 -6.19 0.63
C LYS A 25 -17.70 -7.30 1.67
N LYS A 26 -17.52 -8.55 1.23
CA LYS A 26 -17.37 -9.69 2.13
C LYS A 26 -16.13 -9.55 3.00
N PHE A 27 -15.04 -9.08 2.43
CA PHE A 27 -13.80 -8.85 3.17
C PHE A 27 -14.01 -7.81 4.27
N ARG A 28 -14.65 -6.68 3.95
CA ARG A 28 -14.95 -5.64 4.94
C ARG A 28 -15.85 -6.14 6.06
N GLU A 29 -16.86 -6.94 5.73
CA GLU A 29 -17.78 -7.52 6.72
C GLU A 29 -17.02 -8.42 7.70
N ILE A 30 -16.14 -9.28 7.19
CA ILE A 30 -15.34 -10.18 8.02
C ILE A 30 -14.37 -9.38 8.89
N CYS A 31 -13.69 -8.40 8.32
CA CYS A 31 -12.78 -7.54 9.08
C CYS A 31 -13.50 -6.84 10.22
N ALA A 32 -14.71 -6.33 9.97
CA ALA A 32 -15.51 -5.67 11.00
C ALA A 32 -15.87 -6.63 12.15
N LEU A 33 -16.19 -7.88 11.83
CA LEU A 33 -16.49 -8.89 12.84
C LEU A 33 -15.33 -9.14 13.80
N TYR A 34 -14.08 -9.03 13.29
CA TYR A 34 -12.89 -9.24 14.10
C TYR A 34 -12.30 -7.93 14.64
N GLY A 35 -13.01 -6.81 14.48
CA GLY A 35 -12.58 -5.52 15.01
C GLY A 35 -11.47 -4.84 14.23
N TYR A 36 -11.29 -5.18 12.95
CA TYR A 36 -10.31 -4.53 12.09
C TYR A 36 -10.92 -3.30 11.44
N GLU A 37 -10.12 -2.24 11.32
CA GLU A 37 -10.52 -0.99 10.68
C GLU A 37 -9.68 -0.76 9.44
N GLU A 38 -10.27 -0.11 8.44
CA GLU A 38 -9.58 0.15 7.18
C GLU A 38 -8.59 1.31 7.31
N ILE A 39 -7.42 1.15 6.72
CA ILE A 39 -6.46 2.24 6.53
C ILE A 39 -6.08 2.27 5.05
N ARG A 40 -5.89 3.47 4.52
CA ARG A 40 -5.40 3.68 3.15
C ARG A 40 -4.20 4.59 3.21
N THR A 41 -3.15 4.20 2.54
CA THR A 41 -1.91 4.97 2.45
C THR A 41 -1.64 5.34 1.00
N PRO A 42 -0.79 6.35 0.75
CA PRO A 42 -0.47 6.75 -0.63
C PRO A 42 0.15 5.62 -1.44
N ILE A 43 0.10 5.76 -2.77
CA ILE A 43 0.69 4.77 -3.68
C ILE A 43 2.21 4.83 -3.69
N PHE A 44 2.80 5.93 -3.25
CA PHE A 44 4.24 6.11 -3.15
C PHE A 44 4.62 6.68 -1.80
N GLU A 45 5.85 6.43 -1.39
CA GLU A 45 6.42 6.87 -0.12
C GLU A 45 7.84 7.40 -0.38
N HIS A 46 8.41 8.07 0.62
CA HIS A 46 9.85 8.33 0.57
C HIS A 46 10.60 7.00 0.51
N THR A 47 11.59 6.92 -0.36
CA THR A 47 12.34 5.67 -0.57
C THR A 47 12.88 5.09 0.73
N GLU A 48 13.31 5.94 1.66
CA GLU A 48 13.88 5.50 2.94
C GLU A 48 12.90 4.73 3.83
N VAL A 49 11.59 4.89 3.63
CA VAL A 49 10.59 4.14 4.38
C VAL A 49 10.77 2.64 4.15
N PHE A 50 11.03 2.26 2.90
CA PHE A 50 11.22 0.85 2.56
C PHE A 50 12.58 0.34 2.97
N ALA A 51 13.61 1.17 2.88
CA ALA A 51 14.97 0.80 3.30
C ALA A 51 15.02 0.45 4.79
N ARG A 52 14.29 1.17 5.62
CA ARG A 52 14.25 0.91 7.07
C ARG A 52 13.47 -0.35 7.42
N SER A 53 12.43 -0.65 6.65
CA SER A 53 11.53 -1.76 6.97
C SER A 53 12.09 -3.13 6.57
N VAL A 54 12.92 -3.17 5.53
CA VAL A 54 13.37 -4.42 4.92
C VAL A 54 14.80 -4.78 5.31
N GLY A 55 15.53 -3.87 5.95
CA GLY A 55 16.91 -4.12 6.40
C GLY A 55 17.85 -4.48 5.25
N ASP A 56 18.74 -5.44 5.50
CA ASP A 56 19.78 -5.82 4.53
C ASP A 56 19.28 -6.65 3.35
N THR A 57 18.00 -6.99 3.31
CA THR A 57 17.40 -7.63 2.12
C THR A 57 17.09 -6.59 1.04
N THR A 58 17.59 -5.37 1.21
CA THR A 58 17.35 -4.23 0.36
C THR A 58 17.74 -4.41 -1.10
N ASP A 59 18.74 -5.24 -1.40
CA ASP A 59 19.19 -5.43 -2.78
C ASP A 59 18.08 -6.00 -3.67
N VAL A 60 17.33 -6.97 -3.15
CA VAL A 60 16.22 -7.57 -3.90
C VAL A 60 15.07 -6.58 -4.04
N VAL A 61 14.73 -5.89 -2.94
CA VAL A 61 13.63 -4.91 -2.94
C VAL A 61 13.97 -3.71 -3.79
N GLN A 62 15.21 -3.19 -3.71
CA GLN A 62 15.63 -2.04 -4.52
C GLN A 62 15.66 -2.34 -6.01
N LYS A 63 16.00 -3.56 -6.41
CA LYS A 63 15.99 -3.94 -7.82
C LYS A 63 14.59 -4.02 -8.40
N GLU A 64 13.62 -4.31 -7.56
CA GLU A 64 12.23 -4.45 -7.99
C GLU A 64 11.39 -3.19 -7.77
N MET A 65 11.88 -2.24 -6.98
CA MET A 65 11.17 -0.99 -6.72
C MET A 65 11.34 0.00 -7.88
N TYR A 66 10.26 0.71 -8.16
CA TYR A 66 10.29 1.83 -9.10
C TYR A 66 10.49 3.11 -8.31
N SER A 67 11.70 3.66 -8.37
CA SER A 67 12.09 4.86 -7.64
C SER A 67 12.30 6.03 -8.61
N PHE A 68 12.01 7.23 -8.13
CA PHE A 68 12.12 8.44 -8.95
C PHE A 68 12.39 9.64 -8.05
N THR A 69 12.86 10.72 -8.66
CA THR A 69 13.07 11.99 -7.98
C THR A 69 11.93 12.93 -8.37
N ASP A 70 11.24 13.50 -7.39
CA ASP A 70 10.17 14.43 -7.67
C ASP A 70 10.72 15.84 -7.99
N ARG A 71 9.81 16.77 -8.26
CA ARG A 71 10.20 18.15 -8.60
C ARG A 71 10.86 18.90 -7.46
N GLY A 72 10.66 18.45 -6.21
CA GLY A 72 11.29 19.02 -5.03
C GLY A 72 12.60 18.33 -4.67
N ASP A 73 13.17 17.56 -5.58
CA ASP A 73 14.42 16.82 -5.40
C ASP A 73 14.37 15.79 -4.28
N ARG A 74 13.17 15.21 -4.04
CA ARG A 74 12.96 14.16 -3.05
C ARG A 74 12.97 12.79 -3.72
N GLN A 75 13.56 11.80 -3.05
CA GLN A 75 13.59 10.42 -3.53
C GLN A 75 12.33 9.71 -3.11
N LEU A 76 11.51 9.31 -4.08
CA LEU A 76 10.25 8.62 -3.86
C LEU A 76 10.26 7.28 -4.56
N SER A 77 9.47 6.33 -4.05
CA SER A 77 9.30 5.02 -4.67
C SER A 77 7.85 4.62 -4.68
N LEU A 78 7.39 3.97 -5.75
CA LEU A 78 6.11 3.29 -5.72
C LEU A 78 6.18 2.19 -4.67
N LYS A 79 5.12 2.04 -3.88
CA LYS A 79 5.15 1.04 -2.81
C LYS A 79 5.19 -0.37 -3.39
N PRO A 80 6.21 -1.18 -3.04
CA PRO A 80 6.26 -2.57 -3.48
C PRO A 80 5.35 -3.48 -2.64
N GLU A 81 4.98 -3.01 -1.44
CA GLU A 81 4.09 -3.71 -0.53
C GLU A 81 3.43 -2.68 0.40
N GLY A 82 2.43 -3.08 1.16
CA GLY A 82 1.63 -2.12 1.93
C GLY A 82 2.07 -1.89 3.37
N THR A 83 2.74 -2.86 3.98
CA THR A 83 3.00 -2.84 5.43
C THR A 83 3.89 -1.68 5.87
N ALA A 84 4.94 -1.38 5.11
CA ALA A 84 5.85 -0.28 5.48
C ALA A 84 5.14 1.06 5.55
N GLY A 85 4.25 1.35 4.60
CA GLY A 85 3.46 2.58 4.61
C GLY A 85 2.48 2.65 5.77
N VAL A 86 1.89 1.51 6.14
CA VAL A 86 1.00 1.44 7.29
C VAL A 86 1.76 1.71 8.59
N ILE A 87 2.95 1.15 8.74
CA ILE A 87 3.79 1.40 9.92
C ILE A 87 4.18 2.89 9.99
N ARG A 88 4.59 3.47 8.86
CA ARG A 88 4.89 4.90 8.81
C ARG A 88 3.68 5.74 9.25
N SER A 89 2.49 5.40 8.74
CA SER A 89 1.25 6.10 9.08
C SER A 89 0.89 5.95 10.56
N PHE A 90 1.07 4.75 11.10
CA PHE A 90 0.85 4.46 12.52
C PHE A 90 1.70 5.38 13.41
N ILE A 91 2.96 5.54 13.05
CA ILE A 91 3.90 6.39 13.82
C ILE A 91 3.56 7.87 13.63
N GLU A 92 3.39 8.30 12.38
CA GLU A 92 3.12 9.71 12.06
C GLU A 92 1.84 10.23 12.71
N ASN A 93 0.79 9.42 12.71
CA ASN A 93 -0.51 9.80 13.27
C ASN A 93 -0.64 9.44 14.76
N LYS A 94 0.44 9.00 15.37
CA LYS A 94 0.50 8.68 16.81
C LYS A 94 -0.56 7.67 17.24
N MET A 95 -0.86 6.72 16.36
CA MET A 95 -1.87 5.69 16.64
C MET A 95 -1.48 4.78 17.81
N TYR A 96 -0.18 4.75 18.14
CA TYR A 96 0.31 4.02 19.31
C TYR A 96 -0.21 4.59 20.63
N ALA A 97 -0.70 5.84 20.64
CA ALA A 97 -1.27 6.47 21.83
C ALA A 97 -2.75 6.10 22.03
N ASP A 98 -3.38 5.49 21.03
CA ASP A 98 -4.75 5.02 21.12
C ASP A 98 -4.84 3.71 21.91
N THR A 99 -6.06 3.28 22.21
CA THR A 99 -6.28 2.00 22.87
C THR A 99 -5.74 0.85 22.01
N GLN A 100 -4.93 -0.01 22.60
CA GLN A 100 -4.33 -1.15 21.93
C GLN A 100 -5.10 -2.43 22.23
N PRO A 101 -5.05 -3.46 21.35
CA PRO A 101 -4.26 -3.51 20.12
C PRO A 101 -4.89 -2.73 18.98
N THR A 102 -4.06 -2.25 18.05
CA THR A 102 -4.48 -1.62 16.81
C THR A 102 -4.60 -2.69 15.73
N LYS A 103 -5.79 -2.83 15.16
CA LYS A 103 -6.08 -3.83 14.13
C LYS A 103 -6.49 -3.12 12.85
N LEU A 104 -5.67 -3.22 11.82
CA LEU A 104 -5.86 -2.51 10.56
C LEU A 104 -5.85 -3.48 9.39
N TYR A 105 -6.61 -3.14 8.34
CA TYR A 105 -6.53 -3.84 7.06
C TYR A 105 -6.40 -2.80 5.94
N TYR A 106 -5.81 -3.23 4.85
CA TYR A 106 -5.57 -2.36 3.70
C TYR A 106 -5.57 -3.13 2.39
#